data_522f1408e44067df1ce88a099b00493b
#
_entry.id   522f1408e44067df1ce88a099b00493b
#
_cell.length_a   1.000
_cell.length_b   1.000
_cell.length_c   1.000
_cell.angle_alpha   90.00
_cell.angle_beta   90.00
_cell.angle_gamma   90.00
#
_symmetry.space_group_name_H-M   'P 1'
#
loop_
_entity.id
_entity.type
_entity.pdbx_description
1 polymer ?
#
loop_
_entity_poly.entity_id
_entity_poly.type
_entity_poly.pdbx_seq_one_letter_code
_entity_poly.pdbx_strand_id
1 'polypeptide(L)'
;LPPHALLVNIARGGLVDQTALRAALDAGRLGGAALDVSEPEPLPPDDPLWNRPDVLITPHVAGYGGAVPTRRLLALLERNLLAYRAGRPLEAVVPLAPRNAVG
;
A
#
# COMPACT_ATOMS: atom_id res chain seq x y z
N LEU A 1 7.96 5.01 16.92
CA LEU A 1 8.06 6.16 16.04
C LEU A 1 8.00 7.45 16.86
N PRO A 2 8.68 8.53 16.44
CA PRO A 2 8.56 9.82 17.11
C PRO A 2 7.13 10.39 16.95
N PRO A 3 6.64 11.20 17.91
CA PRO A 3 5.25 11.70 17.89
C PRO A 3 4.88 12.56 16.67
N HIS A 4 5.87 13.11 15.98
CA HIS A 4 5.67 13.89 14.75
C HIS A 4 5.75 13.06 13.46
N ALA A 5 5.98 11.75 13.56
CA ALA A 5 6.06 10.88 12.40
C ALA A 5 4.70 10.80 11.70
N LEU A 6 4.75 10.75 10.37
CA LEU A 6 3.60 10.51 9.51
C LEU A 6 3.62 9.06 9.02
N LEU A 7 2.48 8.38 9.09
CA LEU A 7 2.29 7.08 8.47
C LEU A 7 1.72 7.27 7.07
N VAL A 8 2.34 6.66 6.06
CA VAL A 8 1.82 6.68 4.68
C VAL A 8 1.62 5.26 4.19
N ASN A 9 0.40 4.91 3.78
CA ASN A 9 0.09 3.61 3.20
C ASN A 9 -0.52 3.78 1.80
N ILE A 10 0.26 3.45 0.79
CA ILE A 10 -0.15 3.45 -0.62
C ILE A 10 -0.09 2.04 -1.24
N ALA A 11 0.03 1.02 -0.41
CA ALA A 11 0.24 -0.36 -0.86
C ALA A 11 -1.03 -1.21 -0.73
N ARG A 12 -1.38 -1.62 0.48
CA ARG A 12 -2.59 -2.41 0.78
C ARG A 12 -3.10 -2.10 2.18
N GLY A 13 -4.42 -2.04 2.35
CA GLY A 13 -5.07 -1.75 3.64
C GLY A 13 -4.64 -2.68 4.76
N GLY A 14 -4.65 -3.98 4.50
CA GLY A 14 -4.27 -5.01 5.47
C GLY A 14 -2.81 -4.98 5.98
N LEU A 15 -1.96 -4.07 5.48
CA LEU A 15 -0.62 -3.85 6.03
C LEU A 15 -0.62 -3.01 7.31
N VAL A 16 -1.73 -2.35 7.61
CA VAL A 16 -1.88 -1.45 8.75
C VAL A 16 -3.10 -1.88 9.57
N ASP A 17 -2.89 -2.17 10.84
CA ASP A 17 -3.98 -2.31 11.79
C ASP A 17 -4.61 -0.93 12.02
N GLN A 18 -5.78 -0.69 11.41
CA GLN A 18 -6.49 0.60 11.49
C GLN A 18 -6.99 0.92 12.90
N THR A 19 -7.24 -0.09 13.73
CA THR A 19 -7.61 0.13 15.14
C THR A 19 -6.41 0.64 15.93
N ALA A 20 -5.26 0.01 15.75
CA ALA A 20 -4.01 0.47 16.35
C ALA A 20 -3.59 1.85 15.83
N LEU A 21 -3.80 2.13 14.54
CA LEU A 21 -3.54 3.44 13.94
C LEU A 21 -4.40 4.53 14.62
N ARG A 22 -5.72 4.31 14.75
CA ARG A 22 -6.62 5.25 15.45
C ARG A 22 -6.15 5.51 16.87
N ALA A 23 -5.86 4.45 17.62
CA ALA A 23 -5.38 4.59 19.00
C ALA A 23 -4.03 5.34 19.09
N ALA A 24 -3.16 5.20 18.12
CA ALA A 24 -1.89 5.93 18.07
C ALA A 24 -2.07 7.42 17.78
N LEU A 25 -3.00 7.76 16.86
CA LEU A 25 -3.36 9.13 16.53
C LEU A 25 -4.05 9.81 17.72
N ASP A 26 -5.01 9.15 18.37
CA ASP A 26 -5.72 9.65 19.54
C ASP A 26 -4.78 9.93 20.73
N ALA A 27 -3.78 9.11 20.89
CA ALA A 27 -2.77 9.26 21.93
C ALA A 27 -1.63 10.25 21.56
N GLY A 28 -1.70 10.90 20.39
CA GLY A 28 -0.65 11.81 19.91
C GLY A 28 0.70 11.12 19.67
N ARG A 29 0.71 9.81 19.46
CA ARG A 29 1.93 9.02 19.18
C ARG A 29 2.33 9.03 17.71
N LEU A 30 1.48 9.59 16.85
CA LEU A 30 1.74 9.88 15.44
C LEU A 30 1.28 11.30 15.14
N GLY A 31 1.99 11.97 14.25
CA GLY A 31 1.65 13.32 13.79
C GLY A 31 0.54 13.34 12.75
N GLY A 32 0.23 12.19 12.13
CA GLY A 32 -0.83 12.05 11.14
C GLY A 32 -0.68 10.81 10.29
N ALA A 33 -1.63 10.60 9.36
CA ALA A 33 -1.59 9.51 8.40
C ALA A 33 -2.06 9.95 7.00
N ALA A 34 -1.51 9.32 5.95
CA ALA A 34 -2.02 9.40 4.59
C ALA A 34 -2.30 7.98 4.09
N LEU A 35 -3.56 7.72 3.75
CA LEU A 35 -4.06 6.40 3.40
C LEU A 35 -4.69 6.43 2.00
N ASP A 36 -4.04 5.78 1.05
CA ASP A 36 -4.63 5.55 -0.28
C ASP A 36 -5.39 4.22 -0.34
N VAL A 37 -5.22 3.40 0.68
CA VAL A 37 -5.80 2.06 0.83
C VAL A 37 -6.30 1.84 2.26
N SER A 38 -7.35 1.04 2.42
CA SER A 38 -7.97 0.74 3.73
C SER A 38 -8.38 -0.73 3.83
N GLU A 39 -8.77 -1.16 5.03
CA GLU A 39 -9.35 -2.47 5.28
C GLU A 39 -10.53 -2.33 6.25
N PRO A 40 -11.79 -2.52 5.81
CA PRO A 40 -12.20 -2.84 4.44
C PRO A 40 -11.99 -1.68 3.45
N GLU A 41 -12.07 -1.98 2.15
CA GLU A 41 -12.00 -0.99 1.09
C GLU A 41 -13.25 -1.07 0.21
N PRO A 42 -14.01 0.03 -0.01
CA PRO A 42 -13.75 1.37 0.53
C PRO A 42 -13.91 1.45 2.05
N LEU A 43 -13.24 2.45 2.65
CA LEU A 43 -13.41 2.73 4.08
C LEU A 43 -14.88 3.08 4.38
N PRO A 44 -15.52 2.46 5.39
CA PRO A 44 -16.93 2.71 5.73
C PRO A 44 -17.23 4.20 5.91
N PRO A 45 -18.41 4.68 5.47
CA PRO A 45 -18.76 6.10 5.53
C PRO A 45 -18.79 6.69 6.95
N ASP A 46 -19.02 5.84 7.94
CA ASP A 46 -19.09 6.18 9.36
C ASP A 46 -17.76 5.99 10.10
N ASP A 47 -16.69 5.60 9.39
CA ASP A 47 -15.37 5.42 10.02
C ASP A 47 -14.83 6.76 10.54
N PRO A 48 -14.38 6.80 11.82
CA PRO A 48 -13.88 8.02 12.45
C PRO A 48 -12.68 8.67 11.73
N LEU A 49 -11.92 7.92 10.93
CA LEU A 49 -10.78 8.44 10.17
C LEU A 49 -11.18 9.54 9.18
N TRP A 50 -12.44 9.52 8.66
CA TRP A 50 -12.93 10.55 7.73
C TRP A 50 -12.98 11.95 8.33
N ASN A 51 -13.21 12.05 9.62
CA ASN A 51 -13.41 13.33 10.31
C ASN A 51 -12.13 13.86 10.99
N ARG A 52 -10.99 13.20 10.77
CA ARG A 52 -9.73 13.59 11.40
C ARG A 52 -8.96 14.60 10.56
N PRO A 53 -8.58 15.77 11.13
CA PRO A 53 -7.81 16.77 10.40
C PRO A 53 -6.34 16.36 10.16
N ASP A 54 -5.85 15.37 10.89
CA ASP A 54 -4.50 14.80 10.80
C ASP A 54 -4.44 13.55 9.90
N VAL A 55 -5.54 13.22 9.18
CA VAL A 55 -5.60 12.08 8.26
C VAL A 55 -6.02 12.52 6.87
N LEU A 56 -5.23 12.14 5.86
CA LEU A 56 -5.57 12.27 4.45
C LEU A 56 -5.99 10.90 3.90
N ILE A 57 -7.15 10.84 3.26
CA ILE A 57 -7.64 9.62 2.59
C ILE A 57 -7.82 9.91 1.11
N THR A 58 -7.28 9.02 0.26
CA THR A 58 -7.45 9.06 -1.19
C THR A 58 -8.01 7.73 -1.70
N PRO A 59 -8.69 7.71 -2.87
CA PRO A 59 -9.50 6.56 -3.29
C PRO A 59 -8.69 5.52 -4.08
N HIS A 60 -7.59 5.00 -3.55
CA HIS A 60 -6.74 3.96 -4.14
C HIS A 60 -6.21 4.36 -5.54
N VAL A 61 -5.66 5.56 -5.64
CA VAL A 61 -5.20 6.16 -6.90
C VAL A 61 -3.68 6.38 -6.98
N ALA A 62 -2.94 6.07 -5.94
CA ALA A 62 -1.50 6.30 -5.88
C ALA A 62 -0.72 5.54 -6.98
N GLY A 63 -1.27 4.43 -7.49
CA GLY A 63 -0.70 3.70 -8.62
C GLY A 63 -1.00 4.30 -10.00
N TYR A 64 -1.89 5.27 -10.10
CA TYR A 64 -2.22 5.92 -11.38
C TYR A 64 -1.21 7.02 -11.71
N GLY A 65 0.01 6.62 -11.99
CA GLY A 65 1.15 7.52 -12.22
C GLY A 65 1.26 8.09 -13.65
N GLY A 66 0.23 7.97 -14.48
CA GLY A 66 0.26 8.46 -15.85
C GLY A 66 1.12 7.61 -16.82
N ALA A 67 1.60 8.22 -17.91
CA ALA A 67 2.25 7.50 -19.02
C ALA A 67 3.61 6.87 -18.66
N VAL A 68 4.37 7.43 -17.74
CA VAL A 68 5.74 6.96 -17.42
C VAL A 68 5.73 5.63 -16.66
N PRO A 69 4.99 5.46 -15.54
CA PRO A 69 4.87 4.17 -14.88
C PRO A 69 4.29 3.08 -15.78
N THR A 70 3.27 3.39 -16.58
CA THR A 70 2.68 2.46 -17.54
C THR A 70 3.71 1.98 -18.56
N ARG A 71 4.51 2.87 -19.14
CA ARG A 71 5.57 2.51 -20.09
C ARG A 71 6.62 1.61 -19.46
N ARG A 72 7.02 1.88 -18.21
CA ARG A 72 8.00 1.04 -17.48
C ARG A 72 7.45 -0.37 -17.23
N LEU A 73 6.19 -0.46 -16.85
CA LEU A 73 5.52 -1.74 -16.64
C LEU A 73 5.44 -2.56 -17.94
N LEU A 74 5.02 -1.94 -19.05
CA LEU A 74 4.95 -2.60 -20.34
C LEU A 74 6.31 -3.09 -20.82
N ALA A 75 7.36 -2.28 -20.66
CA ALA A 75 8.72 -2.67 -21.01
C ALA A 75 9.23 -3.85 -20.16
N LEU A 76 8.90 -3.90 -18.86
CA LEU A 76 9.21 -5.05 -18.00
C LEU A 76 8.47 -6.31 -18.44
N LEU A 77 7.17 -6.20 -18.75
CA LEU A 77 6.37 -7.32 -19.25
C LEU A 77 6.93 -7.88 -20.55
N GLU A 78 7.27 -7.02 -21.50
CA GLU A 78 7.87 -7.42 -22.77
C GLU A 78 9.18 -8.19 -22.55
N ARG A 79 10.10 -7.65 -21.75
CA ARG A 79 11.37 -8.33 -21.43
C ARG A 79 11.14 -9.69 -20.76
N ASN A 80 10.19 -9.77 -19.84
CA ASN A 80 9.87 -11.03 -19.16
C ASN A 80 9.23 -12.06 -20.08
N LEU A 81 8.37 -11.65 -21.01
CA LEU A 81 7.82 -12.56 -22.02
C LEU A 81 8.91 -13.12 -22.94
N LEU A 82 9.84 -12.29 -23.39
CA LEU A 82 10.97 -12.72 -24.20
C LEU A 82 11.93 -13.62 -23.43
N ALA A 83 12.19 -13.31 -22.16
CA ALA A 83 13.01 -14.16 -21.28
C ALA A 83 12.36 -15.51 -21.04
N TYR A 84 11.05 -15.56 -20.75
CA TYR A 84 10.29 -16.79 -20.57
C TYR A 84 10.35 -17.69 -21.81
N ARG A 85 10.11 -17.14 -23.00
CA ARG A 85 10.21 -17.89 -24.28
C ARG A 85 11.61 -18.46 -24.52
N ALA A 86 12.64 -17.76 -24.07
CA ALA A 86 14.03 -18.15 -24.22
C ALA A 86 14.56 -19.05 -23.08
N GLY A 87 13.72 -19.43 -22.12
CA GLY A 87 14.14 -20.19 -20.93
C GLY A 87 15.12 -19.45 -20.03
N ARG A 88 15.14 -18.10 -20.08
CA ARG A 88 16.02 -17.26 -19.26
C ARG A 88 15.32 -16.81 -17.97
N PRO A 89 16.06 -16.47 -16.91
CA PRO A 89 15.51 -15.92 -15.68
C PRO A 89 14.68 -14.67 -15.95
N LEU A 90 13.59 -14.52 -15.17
CA LEU A 90 12.72 -13.34 -15.20
C LEU A 90 13.29 -12.21 -14.32
N GLU A 91 12.96 -10.97 -14.66
CA GLU A 91 13.28 -9.78 -13.87
C GLU A 91 12.19 -9.51 -12.83
N ALA A 92 12.54 -8.85 -11.73
CA ALA A 92 11.62 -8.40 -10.67
C ALA A 92 10.77 -9.54 -10.08
N VAL A 93 11.33 -10.74 -9.95
CA VAL A 93 10.68 -11.88 -9.31
C VAL A 93 10.57 -11.62 -7.80
N VAL A 94 9.34 -11.66 -7.28
CA VAL A 94 9.09 -11.62 -5.83
C VAL A 94 9.13 -13.06 -5.32
N PRO A 95 10.09 -13.42 -4.43
CA PRO A 95 10.10 -14.76 -3.85
C PRO A 95 8.84 -14.94 -3.00
N LEU A 96 8.13 -16.04 -3.22
CA LEU A 96 7.05 -16.43 -2.32
C LEU A 96 7.66 -16.75 -0.96
N ALA A 97 7.29 -15.99 0.07
CA ALA A 97 7.58 -16.39 1.43
C ALA A 97 7.00 -17.81 1.66
N PRO A 98 7.70 -18.71 2.36
CA PRO A 98 7.12 -19.98 2.73
C PRO A 98 5.81 -19.67 3.45
N ARG A 99 4.70 -20.27 3.00
CA ARG A 99 3.44 -20.19 3.74
C ARG A 99 3.75 -20.76 5.12
N ASN A 100 3.79 -19.90 6.13
CA ASN A 100 3.78 -20.38 7.48
C ASN A 100 2.55 -21.27 7.59
N ALA A 101 2.77 -22.56 7.81
CA ALA A 101 1.70 -23.47 8.11
C ALA A 101 1.00 -22.87 9.34
N VAL A 102 -0.22 -22.36 9.14
CA VAL A 102 -1.06 -21.94 10.24
C VAL A 102 -1.35 -23.23 10.99
N GLY A 103 -0.66 -23.37 12.10
CA GLY A 103 -0.93 -24.42 13.06
C GLY A 103 -2.28 -24.18 13.73
#